data_9c27fa756b1ccda2776c632a52a997c5
#
_entry.id   9c27fa756b1ccda2776c632a52a997c5
#
_cell.length_a   1.000
_cell.length_b   1.000
_cell.length_c   1.000
_cell.angle_alpha   90.00
_cell.angle_beta   90.00
_cell.angle_gamma   90.00
#
_symmetry.space_group_name_H-M   'P 1'
#
loop_
_entity.id
_entity.type
_entity.pdbx_description
1 polymer ?
#
loop_
_entity_poly.entity_id
_entity_poly.type
_entity_poly.pdbx_seq_one_letter_code
_entity_poly.pdbx_strand_id
1 'polypeptide(L)'
;MAVRWFSVLVLVFSIGAQALLYDGVHFSGNGETPTFWRNQAKASLLKRANSRRIEGVAKNVIMFLGDGMSIPTVTASRILKGQLAGNTGEEAALSFDKFPNTGLSKTYCQDSQVTDSASSATAYLCGVKANIGTIGVDARVRHGDCASQKGAELTSILDWSMAAGKSVGLVTTTRVTHATPAGLYASVADRGWEGDYYTKNIAGGCKDIAAQLIDDYPNVQVIMGGGRRYFMRADQTDPEHGSNAHYGRRDGRDLIQEWKNGQHNMNRNYHYVWNASAFNSINAANTDSLLGLFEYSHMQYEFERTDPNHEKAGEPSLAEMTQKAIEILKKNPKGYFLLVEGGRIDHGHHEGRAKLALHDCVAFSDAVGMGDQMTNESDTLIVVTADHAHTMSIAGYPQRGNDILGKSAHGSTLTAAGDHRPYTTLLYADGPGWAVTTGNHRPDITNVDTTDKHYLQQAAVPMASETHGGDDVGIFARGPMAHLYTGVLEENEIAHVMAYASCVGDYSNHNDCAAALAGK
;
A
#
# COMPACT_ATOMS: atom_id res chain seq x y z
N MET A 1 -26.11 -59.79 -44.36
CA MET A 1 -25.33 -58.60 -44.02
C MET A 1 -26.32 -57.53 -43.54
N ALA A 2 -26.44 -57.35 -42.24
CA ALA A 2 -27.38 -56.38 -41.66
C ALA A 2 -26.58 -55.21 -41.07
N VAL A 3 -26.75 -54.05 -41.67
CA VAL A 3 -26.15 -52.80 -41.19
C VAL A 3 -27.02 -52.24 -40.09
N ARG A 4 -26.54 -52.23 -38.86
CA ARG A 4 -27.21 -51.58 -37.72
C ARG A 4 -26.87 -50.08 -37.70
N TRP A 5 -27.88 -49.23 -37.84
CA TRP A 5 -27.80 -47.82 -37.60
C TRP A 5 -27.84 -47.56 -36.09
N PHE A 6 -26.76 -46.96 -35.53
CA PHE A 6 -26.78 -46.39 -34.18
C PHE A 6 -27.32 -44.96 -34.28
N SER A 7 -28.53 -44.74 -33.79
CA SER A 7 -29.05 -43.39 -33.56
C SER A 7 -28.39 -42.79 -32.34
N VAL A 8 -27.52 -41.80 -32.53
CA VAL A 8 -26.99 -40.98 -31.43
C VAL A 8 -28.05 -39.96 -31.06
N LEU A 9 -28.66 -40.13 -29.90
CA LEU A 9 -29.57 -39.17 -29.31
C LEU A 9 -28.76 -38.04 -28.73
N VAL A 10 -28.66 -36.90 -29.46
CA VAL A 10 -28.10 -35.66 -28.95
C VAL A 10 -29.13 -35.04 -28.03
N LEU A 11 -28.96 -35.20 -26.72
CA LEU A 11 -29.69 -34.43 -25.72
C LEU A 11 -29.14 -32.99 -25.77
N VAL A 12 -29.84 -32.11 -26.47
CA VAL A 12 -29.68 -30.69 -26.37
C VAL A 12 -30.25 -30.25 -25.02
N PHE A 13 -29.41 -30.12 -24.01
CA PHE A 13 -29.74 -29.34 -22.83
C PHE A 13 -29.93 -27.89 -23.26
N SER A 14 -31.14 -27.48 -23.51
CA SER A 14 -31.50 -26.07 -23.51
C SER A 14 -31.31 -25.58 -22.07
N ILE A 15 -30.13 -25.03 -21.77
CA ILE A 15 -29.97 -24.13 -20.64
C ILE A 15 -30.87 -22.95 -21.00
N GLY A 16 -32.11 -23.00 -20.50
CA GLY A 16 -32.96 -21.83 -20.45
C GLY A 16 -32.20 -20.79 -19.65
N ALA A 17 -31.58 -19.84 -20.32
CA ALA A 17 -31.27 -18.57 -19.70
C ALA A 17 -32.60 -18.06 -19.17
N GLN A 18 -32.90 -18.34 -17.89
CA GLN A 18 -33.82 -17.52 -17.15
C GLN A 18 -33.22 -16.14 -17.21
N ALA A 19 -33.71 -15.34 -18.17
CA ALA A 19 -33.63 -13.90 -18.06
C ALA A 19 -34.25 -13.62 -16.69
N LEU A 20 -33.40 -13.38 -15.69
CA LEU A 20 -33.80 -12.78 -14.44
C LEU A 20 -34.51 -11.51 -14.88
N LEU A 21 -35.84 -11.59 -14.89
CA LEU A 21 -36.66 -10.40 -15.06
C LEU A 21 -36.19 -9.49 -13.91
N TYR A 22 -35.44 -8.49 -14.26
CA TYR A 22 -35.16 -7.34 -13.43
C TYR A 22 -36.52 -6.71 -13.12
N ASP A 23 -37.22 -7.21 -12.10
CA ASP A 23 -38.26 -6.43 -11.45
C ASP A 23 -37.53 -5.29 -10.74
N GLY A 24 -37.17 -4.32 -11.60
CA GLY A 24 -36.41 -3.17 -11.18
C GLY A 24 -37.22 -2.40 -10.17
N VAL A 25 -36.71 -2.34 -8.95
CA VAL A 25 -36.74 -1.04 -8.30
C VAL A 25 -35.99 -0.15 -9.28
N HIS A 26 -36.75 0.55 -10.13
CA HIS A 26 -36.18 1.58 -10.97
C HIS A 26 -35.50 2.54 -10.02
N PHE A 27 -34.16 2.48 -9.96
CA PHE A 27 -33.37 3.60 -9.48
C PHE A 27 -33.75 4.71 -10.46
N SER A 28 -34.76 5.51 -10.09
CA SER A 28 -34.99 6.81 -10.69
C SER A 28 -33.82 7.64 -10.20
N GLY A 29 -32.65 7.33 -10.75
CA GLY A 29 -31.41 8.00 -10.46
C GLY A 29 -31.66 9.47 -10.66
N ASN A 30 -31.40 10.27 -9.68
CA ASN A 30 -31.54 11.70 -9.57
C ASN A 30 -31.17 12.45 -10.87
N GLY A 31 -31.96 12.32 -11.95
CA GLY A 31 -31.70 12.95 -13.22
C GLY A 31 -30.66 12.27 -14.12
N GLU A 32 -30.24 11.03 -13.88
CA GLU A 32 -29.29 10.25 -14.71
C GLU A 32 -29.93 9.76 -16.02
N THR A 33 -30.36 10.70 -16.84
CA THR A 33 -30.95 10.48 -18.18
C THR A 33 -29.86 10.06 -19.19
N PRO A 34 -30.22 9.54 -20.37
CA PRO A 34 -29.25 9.33 -21.45
C PRO A 34 -28.46 10.60 -21.81
N THR A 35 -29.07 11.77 -21.69
CA THR A 35 -28.40 13.06 -21.93
C THR A 35 -27.35 13.35 -20.83
N PHE A 36 -27.64 13.05 -19.55
CA PHE A 36 -26.69 13.17 -18.48
C PHE A 36 -25.42 12.34 -18.75
N TRP A 37 -25.57 11.04 -19.06
CA TRP A 37 -24.44 10.14 -19.33
C TRP A 37 -23.63 10.56 -20.56
N ARG A 38 -24.29 11.01 -21.63
CA ARG A 38 -23.60 11.52 -22.82
C ARG A 38 -22.81 12.79 -22.55
N ASN A 39 -23.36 13.71 -21.75
CA ASN A 39 -22.66 14.94 -21.38
C ASN A 39 -21.46 14.65 -20.48
N GLN A 40 -21.61 13.76 -19.50
CA GLN A 40 -20.52 13.32 -18.63
C GLN A 40 -19.38 12.67 -19.45
N ALA A 41 -19.73 11.73 -20.34
CA ALA A 41 -18.75 11.07 -21.20
C ALA A 41 -18.03 12.08 -22.12
N LYS A 42 -18.77 13.03 -22.71
CA LYS A 42 -18.19 14.10 -23.56
C LYS A 42 -17.23 14.98 -22.76
N ALA A 43 -17.60 15.40 -21.56
CA ALA A 43 -16.73 16.21 -20.70
C ALA A 43 -15.44 15.45 -20.32
N SER A 44 -15.57 14.18 -19.93
CA SER A 44 -14.42 13.31 -19.63
C SER A 44 -13.50 13.12 -20.84
N LEU A 45 -14.07 12.87 -22.03
CA LEU A 45 -13.32 12.73 -23.27
C LEU A 45 -12.55 14.01 -23.61
N LEU A 46 -13.20 15.17 -23.54
CA LEU A 46 -12.56 16.46 -23.82
C LEU A 46 -11.43 16.76 -22.84
N LYS A 47 -11.60 16.44 -21.55
CA LYS A 47 -10.53 16.58 -20.55
C LYS A 47 -9.32 15.74 -20.95
N ARG A 48 -9.49 14.47 -21.33
CA ARG A 48 -8.40 13.57 -21.75
C ARG A 48 -7.77 14.01 -23.07
N ALA A 49 -8.57 14.42 -24.06
CA ALA A 49 -8.06 14.88 -25.36
C ALA A 49 -7.20 16.15 -25.24
N ASN A 50 -7.47 16.97 -24.23
CA ASN A 50 -6.70 18.19 -23.94
C ASN A 50 -5.55 17.96 -22.94
N SER A 51 -5.38 16.75 -22.39
CA SER A 51 -4.28 16.42 -21.50
C SER A 51 -2.97 16.45 -22.29
N ARG A 52 -1.98 17.15 -21.74
CA ARG A 52 -0.62 17.26 -22.33
C ARG A 52 0.35 16.42 -21.51
N ARG A 53 1.30 15.80 -22.19
CA ARG A 53 2.43 15.16 -21.55
C ARG A 53 3.32 16.25 -20.91
N ILE A 54 3.79 15.98 -19.71
CA ILE A 54 4.80 16.80 -19.05
C ILE A 54 6.12 16.05 -19.17
N GLU A 55 7.01 16.55 -20.04
CA GLU A 55 8.28 15.90 -20.41
C GLU A 55 9.49 16.53 -19.71
N GLY A 56 9.26 17.38 -18.72
CA GLY A 56 10.32 18.00 -17.92
C GLY A 56 10.91 17.06 -16.88
N VAL A 57 11.96 17.54 -16.17
CA VAL A 57 12.59 16.81 -15.08
C VAL A 57 11.78 16.96 -13.79
N ALA A 58 11.50 15.86 -13.12
CA ALA A 58 10.90 15.86 -11.80
C ALA A 58 11.91 16.31 -10.74
N LYS A 59 11.73 17.53 -10.27
CA LYS A 59 12.53 18.03 -9.13
C LYS A 59 12.26 17.20 -7.89
N ASN A 60 10.99 16.83 -7.67
CA ASN A 60 10.54 16.03 -6.55
C ASN A 60 9.86 14.75 -7.05
N VAL A 61 10.00 13.68 -6.28
CA VAL A 61 9.30 12.43 -6.50
C VAL A 61 8.62 12.00 -5.20
N ILE A 62 7.33 11.70 -5.26
CA ILE A 62 6.60 11.08 -4.17
C ILE A 62 6.04 9.75 -4.68
N MET A 63 6.43 8.67 -4.04
CA MET A 63 5.86 7.35 -4.27
C MET A 63 4.87 7.05 -3.14
N PHE A 64 3.62 6.80 -3.50
CA PHE A 64 2.60 6.30 -2.61
C PHE A 64 2.40 4.81 -2.87
N LEU A 65 2.57 4.00 -1.84
CA LEU A 65 2.37 2.55 -1.91
C LEU A 65 1.23 2.14 -0.99
N GLY A 66 0.17 1.56 -1.55
CA GLY A 66 -0.87 0.87 -0.80
C GLY A 66 -0.54 -0.61 -0.74
N ASP A 67 0.00 -1.09 0.38
CA ASP A 67 0.37 -2.48 0.57
C ASP A 67 -0.86 -3.37 0.40
N GLY A 68 -0.80 -4.35 -0.51
CA GLY A 68 -1.91 -5.23 -0.82
C GLY A 68 -3.13 -4.58 -1.49
N MET A 69 -2.98 -3.36 -2.02
CA MET A 69 -4.08 -2.59 -2.61
C MET A 69 -4.45 -3.09 -4.02
N SER A 70 -5.15 -4.21 -4.10
CA SER A 70 -5.67 -4.79 -5.34
C SER A 70 -6.67 -3.88 -6.07
N ILE A 71 -6.98 -4.18 -7.33
CA ILE A 71 -8.05 -3.47 -8.07
C ILE A 71 -9.42 -3.61 -7.38
N PRO A 72 -9.83 -4.79 -6.86
CA PRO A 72 -11.04 -4.89 -6.03
C PRO A 72 -10.99 -4.01 -4.77
N THR A 73 -9.82 -3.91 -4.10
CA THR A 73 -9.62 -3.03 -2.94
C THR A 73 -9.86 -1.56 -3.32
N VAL A 74 -9.27 -1.09 -4.41
CA VAL A 74 -9.49 0.27 -4.95
C VAL A 74 -10.97 0.52 -5.21
N THR A 75 -11.65 -0.43 -5.86
CA THR A 75 -13.07 -0.29 -6.20
C THR A 75 -13.95 -0.27 -4.95
N ALA A 76 -13.74 -1.19 -4.01
CA ALA A 76 -14.52 -1.26 -2.78
C ALA A 76 -14.28 -0.03 -1.89
N SER A 77 -13.05 0.47 -1.80
CA SER A 77 -12.69 1.67 -1.03
C SER A 77 -13.31 2.94 -1.64
N ARG A 78 -13.38 3.02 -2.98
CA ARG A 78 -14.10 4.11 -3.67
C ARG A 78 -15.56 4.13 -3.28
N ILE A 79 -16.23 2.97 -3.30
CA ILE A 79 -17.63 2.82 -2.89
C ILE A 79 -17.79 3.20 -1.41
N LEU A 80 -16.93 2.66 -0.53
CA LEU A 80 -16.97 3.00 0.89
C LEU A 80 -16.81 4.51 1.12
N LYS A 81 -15.84 5.16 0.45
CA LYS A 81 -15.63 6.62 0.57
C LYS A 81 -16.88 7.41 0.22
N GLY A 82 -17.59 7.03 -0.84
CA GLY A 82 -18.84 7.67 -1.23
C GLY A 82 -19.97 7.40 -0.23
N GLN A 83 -20.07 6.18 0.29
CA GLN A 83 -21.06 5.81 1.30
C GLN A 83 -20.84 6.52 2.63
N LEU A 84 -19.59 6.69 3.06
CA LEU A 84 -19.24 7.50 4.23
C LEU A 84 -19.64 8.99 4.07
N ALA A 85 -19.70 9.47 2.82
CA ALA A 85 -20.18 10.81 2.48
C ALA A 85 -21.71 10.90 2.28
N GLY A 86 -22.44 9.81 2.52
CA GLY A 86 -23.91 9.75 2.39
C GLY A 86 -24.44 9.58 0.97
N ASN A 87 -23.59 9.13 0.02
CA ASN A 87 -23.95 8.85 -1.37
C ASN A 87 -24.10 7.33 -1.61
N THR A 88 -24.48 6.93 -2.83
CA THR A 88 -24.52 5.50 -3.21
C THR A 88 -23.15 4.86 -3.22
N GLY A 89 -22.12 5.58 -3.63
CA GLY A 89 -20.72 5.23 -3.51
C GLY A 89 -20.02 4.93 -4.83
N GLU A 90 -20.69 4.30 -5.77
CA GLU A 90 -20.07 3.85 -7.02
C GLU A 90 -19.59 5.02 -7.91
N GLU A 91 -20.20 6.19 -7.80
CA GLU A 91 -19.86 7.42 -8.50
C GLU A 91 -18.75 8.24 -7.81
N ALA A 92 -18.33 7.85 -6.62
CA ALA A 92 -17.26 8.53 -5.90
C ALA A 92 -15.90 8.36 -6.59
N ALA A 93 -14.90 9.08 -6.12
CA ALA A 93 -13.53 8.98 -6.62
C ALA A 93 -12.53 9.02 -5.47
N LEU A 94 -11.56 8.15 -5.49
CA LEU A 94 -10.33 8.27 -4.72
C LEU A 94 -9.46 9.39 -5.31
N SER A 95 -8.54 9.94 -4.53
CA SER A 95 -7.72 11.08 -4.99
C SER A 95 -6.94 10.75 -6.27
N PHE A 96 -6.37 9.55 -6.34
CA PHE A 96 -5.57 9.09 -7.47
C PHE A 96 -6.39 8.62 -8.69
N ASP A 97 -7.70 8.37 -8.56
CA ASP A 97 -8.58 8.13 -9.72
C ASP A 97 -8.60 9.30 -10.70
N LYS A 98 -8.19 10.48 -10.23
CA LYS A 98 -8.16 11.72 -11.02
C LYS A 98 -6.86 11.93 -11.79
N PHE A 99 -5.85 11.11 -11.55
CA PHE A 99 -4.56 11.22 -12.21
C PHE A 99 -4.67 10.85 -13.70
N PRO A 100 -3.93 11.56 -14.56
CA PRO A 100 -4.13 11.44 -16.02
C PRO A 100 -3.58 10.14 -16.62
N ASN A 101 -2.61 9.49 -15.97
CA ASN A 101 -1.95 8.31 -16.49
C ASN A 101 -2.22 7.11 -15.60
N THR A 102 -2.59 5.99 -16.22
CA THR A 102 -2.88 4.74 -15.52
C THR A 102 -2.28 3.57 -16.30
N GLY A 103 -1.68 2.65 -15.58
CA GLY A 103 -1.15 1.38 -16.08
C GLY A 103 -1.39 0.26 -15.10
N LEU A 104 -0.83 -0.91 -15.39
CA LEU A 104 -0.83 -2.08 -14.53
C LEU A 104 0.61 -2.53 -14.29
N SER A 105 0.88 -3.06 -13.11
CA SER A 105 2.14 -3.69 -12.73
C SER A 105 1.95 -5.18 -12.54
N LYS A 106 2.85 -5.98 -13.11
CA LYS A 106 2.96 -7.42 -12.85
C LYS A 106 3.68 -7.62 -11.53
N THR A 107 3.08 -8.38 -10.61
CA THR A 107 3.54 -8.47 -9.22
C THR A 107 4.43 -9.67 -8.89
N TYR A 108 4.60 -10.65 -9.79
CA TYR A 108 5.40 -11.85 -9.51
C TYR A 108 6.87 -11.50 -9.15
N CYS A 109 7.45 -12.24 -8.20
CA CYS A 109 8.86 -12.11 -7.84
C CYS A 109 9.74 -13.14 -8.57
N GLN A 110 11.05 -13.17 -8.27
CA GLN A 110 12.00 -13.99 -9.03
C GLN A 110 11.72 -15.51 -8.94
N ASP A 111 11.22 -15.97 -7.80
CA ASP A 111 11.03 -17.40 -7.50
C ASP A 111 9.58 -17.78 -7.17
N SER A 112 8.63 -16.83 -7.22
CA SER A 112 7.23 -17.10 -6.90
C SER A 112 6.26 -16.36 -7.82
N GLN A 113 5.12 -17.01 -8.17
CA GLN A 113 4.03 -16.39 -8.96
C GLN A 113 3.29 -15.32 -8.16
N VAL A 114 3.26 -15.45 -6.85
CA VAL A 114 2.67 -14.49 -5.91
C VAL A 114 3.78 -13.99 -5.01
N THR A 115 4.04 -12.70 -5.04
CA THR A 115 5.11 -12.05 -4.29
C THR A 115 4.75 -11.83 -2.82
N ASP A 116 5.76 -11.51 -2.00
CA ASP A 116 5.58 -10.82 -0.72
C ASP A 116 6.07 -9.38 -0.80
N SER A 117 5.74 -8.56 0.21
CA SER A 117 6.14 -7.14 0.23
C SER A 117 7.66 -6.90 0.28
N ALA A 118 8.47 -7.91 0.60
CA ALA A 118 9.93 -7.79 0.67
C ALA A 118 10.56 -7.82 -0.73
N SER A 119 10.23 -8.85 -1.52
CA SER A 119 10.72 -9.00 -2.89
C SER A 119 10.13 -7.93 -3.83
N SER A 120 8.86 -7.56 -3.65
CA SER A 120 8.24 -6.46 -4.39
C SER A 120 8.88 -5.10 -4.06
N ALA A 121 9.12 -4.80 -2.77
CA ALA A 121 9.83 -3.56 -2.38
C ALA A 121 11.21 -3.46 -3.05
N THR A 122 11.94 -4.58 -3.13
CA THR A 122 13.20 -4.61 -3.86
C THR A 122 12.99 -4.30 -5.34
N ALA A 123 11.92 -4.81 -5.96
CA ALA A 123 11.64 -4.54 -7.37
C ALA A 123 11.34 -3.06 -7.61
N TYR A 124 10.33 -2.49 -6.95
CA TYR A 124 9.92 -1.10 -7.26
C TYR A 124 10.78 0.00 -6.61
N LEU A 125 11.70 -0.33 -5.69
CA LEU A 125 12.63 0.65 -5.10
C LEU A 125 14.07 0.52 -5.60
N CYS A 126 14.54 -0.71 -5.88
CA CYS A 126 15.90 -0.96 -6.36
C CYS A 126 15.96 -1.30 -7.86
N GLY A 127 14.83 -1.48 -8.54
CA GLY A 127 14.78 -1.78 -9.97
C GLY A 127 15.13 -3.22 -10.34
N VAL A 128 15.20 -4.14 -9.39
CA VAL A 128 15.62 -5.53 -9.59
C VAL A 128 14.67 -6.48 -8.86
N LYS A 129 14.15 -7.51 -9.55
CA LYS A 129 13.33 -8.54 -8.91
C LYS A 129 14.19 -9.43 -7.99
N ALA A 130 13.69 -9.71 -6.79
CA ALA A 130 14.36 -10.50 -5.75
C ALA A 130 13.59 -11.79 -5.44
N ASN A 131 14.17 -12.65 -4.62
CA ASN A 131 13.51 -13.84 -4.11
C ASN A 131 12.55 -13.46 -2.95
N ILE A 132 11.48 -14.24 -2.78
CA ILE A 132 10.50 -14.05 -1.72
C ILE A 132 11.18 -13.93 -0.34
N GLY A 133 10.72 -12.98 0.48
CA GLY A 133 11.22 -12.77 1.84
C GLY A 133 12.57 -12.07 1.96
N THR A 134 13.23 -11.69 0.86
CA THR A 134 14.53 -10.98 0.87
C THR A 134 14.34 -9.50 0.53
N ILE A 135 15.16 -8.62 1.10
CA ILE A 135 15.06 -7.15 0.93
C ILE A 135 16.39 -6.59 0.45
N GLY A 136 16.36 -5.70 -0.58
CA GLY A 136 17.51 -4.91 -1.02
C GLY A 136 18.70 -5.73 -1.51
N VAL A 137 18.44 -6.96 -1.97
CA VAL A 137 19.44 -7.90 -2.48
C VAL A 137 18.93 -8.56 -3.75
N ASP A 138 19.82 -9.01 -4.62
CA ASP A 138 19.44 -9.72 -5.85
C ASP A 138 19.15 -11.22 -5.62
N ALA A 139 18.67 -11.89 -6.65
CA ALA A 139 18.21 -13.28 -6.60
C ALA A 139 19.31 -14.33 -6.31
N ARG A 140 20.58 -13.94 -6.17
CA ARG A 140 21.66 -14.82 -5.70
C ARG A 140 21.56 -15.12 -4.22
N VAL A 141 20.83 -14.29 -3.47
CA VAL A 141 20.64 -14.43 -2.02
C VAL A 141 19.57 -15.48 -1.74
N ARG A 142 19.94 -16.46 -0.91
CA ARG A 142 19.01 -17.47 -0.42
C ARG A 142 18.33 -16.96 0.86
N HIS A 143 17.01 -17.11 0.93
CA HIS A 143 16.24 -16.70 2.10
C HIS A 143 16.83 -17.31 3.40
N GLY A 144 17.05 -16.46 4.40
CA GLY A 144 17.62 -16.83 5.71
C GLY A 144 19.14 -17.09 5.71
N ASP A 145 19.84 -16.98 4.59
CA ASP A 145 21.28 -17.23 4.49
C ASP A 145 22.08 -15.92 4.42
N CYS A 146 22.50 -15.44 5.59
CA CYS A 146 23.33 -14.25 5.74
C CYS A 146 24.62 -14.30 4.88
N ALA A 147 25.26 -15.46 4.79
CA ALA A 147 26.51 -15.58 4.03
C ALA A 147 26.33 -15.34 2.53
N SER A 148 25.15 -15.62 1.99
CA SER A 148 24.83 -15.41 0.58
C SER A 148 24.62 -13.93 0.21
N GLN A 149 24.47 -13.02 1.16
CA GLN A 149 24.23 -11.60 0.93
C GLN A 149 25.45 -10.87 0.34
N LYS A 150 26.64 -11.29 0.72
CA LYS A 150 27.86 -10.56 0.38
C LYS A 150 28.05 -10.38 -1.12
N GLY A 151 28.05 -9.12 -1.57
CA GLY A 151 28.21 -8.76 -2.99
C GLY A 151 26.95 -8.94 -3.82
N ALA A 152 25.79 -9.06 -3.18
CA ALA A 152 24.48 -9.10 -3.80
C ALA A 152 23.56 -7.95 -3.33
N GLU A 153 24.09 -7.06 -2.47
CA GLU A 153 23.40 -5.87 -1.98
C GLU A 153 23.12 -4.90 -3.13
N LEU A 154 21.92 -4.32 -3.14
CA LEU A 154 21.46 -3.37 -4.14
C LEU A 154 21.37 -1.96 -3.55
N THR A 155 21.46 -0.95 -4.41
CA THR A 155 21.11 0.43 -4.06
C THR A 155 19.69 0.75 -4.50
N SER A 156 19.03 1.63 -3.77
CA SER A 156 17.63 2.03 -4.02
C SER A 156 17.52 3.44 -4.60
N ILE A 157 16.31 3.81 -4.97
CA ILE A 157 15.96 5.20 -5.36
C ILE A 157 16.29 6.22 -4.26
N LEU A 158 16.31 5.81 -2.98
CA LEU A 158 16.73 6.63 -1.85
C LEU A 158 18.23 6.95 -1.97
N ASP A 159 19.09 5.93 -2.20
CA ASP A 159 20.53 6.10 -2.40
C ASP A 159 20.82 7.02 -3.59
N TRP A 160 20.14 6.80 -4.72
CA TRP A 160 20.33 7.57 -5.94
C TRP A 160 19.91 9.02 -5.73
N SER A 161 18.84 9.25 -4.97
CA SER A 161 18.36 10.60 -4.63
C SER A 161 19.32 11.32 -3.69
N MET A 162 19.85 10.64 -2.67
CA MET A 162 20.87 11.20 -1.78
C MET A 162 22.15 11.55 -2.52
N ALA A 163 22.63 10.69 -3.42
CA ALA A 163 23.80 10.92 -4.24
C ALA A 163 23.64 12.16 -5.14
N ALA A 164 22.42 12.45 -5.62
CA ALA A 164 22.09 13.68 -6.33
C ALA A 164 21.93 14.90 -5.41
N GLY A 165 22.06 14.74 -4.09
CA GLY A 165 21.94 15.79 -3.09
C GLY A 165 20.49 16.21 -2.82
N LYS A 166 19.51 15.40 -3.16
CA LYS A 166 18.10 15.58 -2.80
C LYS A 166 17.89 15.22 -1.33
N SER A 167 16.86 15.81 -0.70
CA SER A 167 16.37 15.33 0.59
C SER A 167 15.57 14.04 0.41
N VAL A 168 15.56 13.18 1.46
CA VAL A 168 14.87 11.90 1.39
C VAL A 168 14.08 11.64 2.67
N GLY A 169 12.95 10.95 2.52
CA GLY A 169 12.09 10.59 3.64
C GLY A 169 11.26 9.34 3.38
N LEU A 170 10.81 8.74 4.47
CA LEU A 170 9.85 7.64 4.48
C LEU A 170 8.77 7.85 5.54
N VAL A 171 7.56 7.51 5.19
CA VAL A 171 6.36 7.57 6.03
C VAL A 171 5.58 6.28 5.83
N THR A 172 5.13 5.65 6.90
CA THR A 172 4.36 4.40 6.85
C THR A 172 3.39 4.28 8.00
N THR A 173 2.34 3.50 7.84
CA THR A 173 1.47 3.04 8.93
C THR A 173 1.92 1.70 9.52
N THR A 174 2.96 1.06 8.94
CA THR A 174 3.61 -0.12 9.52
C THR A 174 4.73 0.27 10.49
N ARG A 175 5.52 -0.70 10.93
CA ARG A 175 6.84 -0.46 11.51
C ARG A 175 7.76 0.11 10.44
N VAL A 176 8.58 1.08 10.80
CA VAL A 176 9.58 1.65 9.85
C VAL A 176 10.62 0.61 9.40
N THR A 177 10.69 -0.52 10.09
CA THR A 177 11.53 -1.69 9.78
C THR A 177 10.80 -2.78 8.99
N HIS A 178 9.50 -2.61 8.69
CA HIS A 178 8.73 -3.55 7.87
C HIS A 178 9.26 -3.60 6.43
N ALA A 179 8.83 -4.58 5.67
CA ALA A 179 9.41 -4.90 4.36
C ALA A 179 9.47 -3.71 3.39
N THR A 180 8.35 -3.01 3.19
CA THR A 180 8.25 -1.89 2.24
C THR A 180 9.19 -0.73 2.58
N PRO A 181 9.15 -0.11 3.78
CA PRO A 181 10.09 0.96 4.10
C PRO A 181 11.54 0.46 4.15
N ALA A 182 11.77 -0.78 4.61
CA ALA A 182 13.11 -1.37 4.66
C ALA A 182 13.74 -1.53 3.26
N GLY A 183 12.94 -1.77 2.23
CA GLY A 183 13.40 -1.83 0.84
C GLY A 183 14.12 -0.56 0.34
N LEU A 184 13.95 0.57 1.03
CA LEU A 184 14.69 1.79 0.72
C LEU A 184 16.14 1.77 1.22
N TYR A 185 16.43 1.09 2.34
CA TYR A 185 17.68 1.30 3.05
C TYR A 185 18.36 0.01 3.58
N ALA A 186 17.65 -1.12 3.58
CA ALA A 186 18.19 -2.34 4.15
C ALA A 186 18.53 -3.37 3.09
N SER A 187 19.58 -4.17 3.35
CA SER A 187 19.94 -5.34 2.60
C SER A 187 19.96 -6.53 3.54
N VAL A 188 18.96 -7.41 3.45
CA VAL A 188 18.82 -8.59 4.32
C VAL A 188 18.31 -9.82 3.56
N ALA A 189 18.83 -10.98 3.96
CA ALA A 189 18.37 -12.27 3.42
C ALA A 189 17.03 -12.73 4.02
N ASP A 190 16.52 -12.05 5.03
CA ASP A 190 15.24 -12.36 5.66
C ASP A 190 14.58 -11.07 6.19
N ARG A 191 13.37 -10.76 5.69
CA ARG A 191 12.56 -9.60 6.10
C ARG A 191 12.24 -9.58 7.60
N GLY A 192 12.26 -10.73 8.26
CA GLY A 192 12.04 -10.86 9.70
C GLY A 192 13.19 -10.34 10.55
N TRP A 193 14.34 -9.98 9.99
CA TRP A 193 15.51 -9.49 10.76
C TRP A 193 15.39 -8.00 11.13
N GLU A 194 14.22 -7.62 11.64
CA GLU A 194 13.93 -6.22 11.97
C GLU A 194 14.74 -5.66 13.14
N GLY A 195 15.18 -6.49 14.09
CA GLY A 195 15.99 -6.11 15.24
C GLY A 195 16.97 -7.21 15.64
N ASP A 196 17.94 -6.89 16.50
CA ASP A 196 19.00 -7.80 16.95
C ASP A 196 18.48 -9.06 17.67
N TYR A 197 17.26 -9.00 18.19
CA TYR A 197 16.58 -10.18 18.74
C TYR A 197 16.56 -11.35 17.76
N TYR A 198 16.37 -11.07 16.47
CA TYR A 198 16.29 -12.07 15.41
C TYR A 198 17.68 -12.45 14.86
N THR A 199 18.62 -11.51 14.82
CA THR A 199 19.93 -11.71 14.16
C THR A 199 21.03 -12.24 15.09
N LYS A 200 20.87 -12.14 16.41
CA LYS A 200 21.90 -12.49 17.41
C LYS A 200 22.49 -13.91 17.30
N ASN A 201 21.74 -14.85 16.72
CA ASN A 201 22.16 -16.25 16.55
C ASN A 201 22.41 -16.61 15.08
N ILE A 202 22.35 -15.63 14.15
CA ILE A 202 22.55 -15.86 12.74
C ILE A 202 24.05 -15.95 12.46
N ALA A 203 24.46 -17.06 11.84
CA ALA A 203 25.84 -17.22 11.39
C ALA A 203 26.16 -16.21 10.27
N GLY A 204 27.31 -15.55 10.34
CA GLY A 204 27.73 -14.57 9.34
C GLY A 204 27.66 -13.12 9.79
N GLY A 205 26.97 -12.82 10.91
CA GLY A 205 26.99 -11.49 11.54
C GLY A 205 26.22 -10.42 10.76
N CYS A 206 25.10 -10.77 10.12
CA CYS A 206 24.26 -9.80 9.43
C CYS A 206 23.69 -8.77 10.39
N LYS A 207 23.73 -7.50 9.97
CA LYS A 207 23.16 -6.37 10.69
C LYS A 207 21.63 -6.38 10.53
N ASP A 208 20.91 -6.19 11.63
CA ASP A 208 19.44 -6.07 11.58
C ASP A 208 18.99 -4.78 10.86
N ILE A 209 17.73 -4.77 10.41
CA ILE A 209 17.15 -3.68 9.61
C ILE A 209 17.18 -2.35 10.37
N ALA A 210 16.81 -2.35 11.69
CA ALA A 210 16.82 -1.11 12.49
C ALA A 210 18.23 -0.52 12.64
N ALA A 211 19.25 -1.38 12.82
CA ALA A 211 20.63 -0.95 12.91
C ALA A 211 21.14 -0.39 11.57
N GLN A 212 20.76 -0.99 10.42
CA GLN A 212 21.13 -0.45 9.10
C GLN A 212 20.60 0.97 8.91
N LEU A 213 19.33 1.24 9.27
CA LEU A 213 18.73 2.57 9.15
C LEU A 213 19.54 3.65 9.91
N ILE A 214 20.01 3.34 11.10
CA ILE A 214 20.68 4.33 11.96
C ILE A 214 22.15 4.49 11.59
N ASP A 215 22.84 3.38 11.31
CA ASP A 215 24.28 3.39 11.03
C ASP A 215 24.62 3.86 9.62
N ASP A 216 23.86 3.35 8.64
CA ASP A 216 24.23 3.48 7.24
C ASP A 216 23.47 4.65 6.56
N TYR A 217 22.35 5.10 7.17
CA TYR A 217 21.47 6.14 6.62
C TYR A 217 21.22 7.34 7.55
N PRO A 218 22.24 7.91 8.20
CA PRO A 218 22.08 9.02 9.14
C PRO A 218 21.57 10.30 8.47
N ASN A 219 21.60 10.35 7.15
CA ASN A 219 21.21 11.50 6.35
C ASN A 219 19.74 11.48 5.89
N VAL A 220 18.96 10.48 6.22
CA VAL A 220 17.50 10.48 5.99
C VAL A 220 16.85 11.54 6.88
N GLN A 221 16.18 12.52 6.28
CA GLN A 221 15.64 13.66 7.01
C GLN A 221 14.33 13.34 7.73
N VAL A 222 13.46 12.52 7.13
CA VAL A 222 12.14 12.20 7.71
C VAL A 222 11.95 10.69 7.76
N ILE A 223 11.70 10.18 8.96
CA ILE A 223 11.38 8.79 9.22
C ILE A 223 10.16 8.78 10.13
N MET A 224 9.01 8.31 9.66
CA MET A 224 7.79 8.27 10.45
C MET A 224 7.02 6.96 10.26
N GLY A 225 6.59 6.37 11.37
CA GLY A 225 5.80 5.12 11.41
C GLY A 225 5.75 4.52 12.80
N GLY A 226 5.53 3.21 12.87
CA GLY A 226 5.63 2.42 14.10
C GLY A 226 6.99 1.76 14.30
N GLY A 227 7.06 0.76 15.19
CA GLY A 227 8.23 -0.12 15.36
C GLY A 227 9.21 0.30 16.42
N ARG A 228 8.82 1.17 17.35
CA ARG A 228 9.67 1.69 18.44
C ARG A 228 10.43 0.59 19.19
N ARG A 229 9.85 -0.62 19.32
CA ARG A 229 10.43 -1.77 20.04
C ARG A 229 11.81 -2.20 19.55
N TYR A 230 12.13 -2.04 18.27
CA TYR A 230 13.41 -2.48 17.72
C TYR A 230 14.53 -1.43 17.85
N PHE A 231 14.16 -0.22 18.26
CA PHE A 231 15.09 0.89 18.47
C PHE A 231 15.47 1.07 19.95
N MET A 232 14.72 0.46 20.87
CA MET A 232 14.90 0.57 22.31
C MET A 232 15.57 -0.69 22.87
N ARG A 233 16.36 -0.53 23.95
CA ARG A 233 16.92 -1.68 24.65
C ARG A 233 15.84 -2.52 25.35
N ALA A 234 16.11 -3.79 25.56
CA ALA A 234 15.19 -4.71 26.24
C ALA A 234 14.91 -4.33 27.70
N ASP A 235 15.82 -3.61 28.36
CA ASP A 235 15.67 -3.13 29.74
C ASP A 235 14.98 -1.76 29.87
N GLN A 236 14.62 -1.13 28.75
CA GLN A 236 13.88 0.14 28.75
C GLN A 236 12.37 -0.09 28.83
N THR A 237 11.67 0.89 29.38
CA THR A 237 10.20 0.92 29.43
C THR A 237 9.67 1.73 28.25
N ASP A 238 8.84 1.10 27.43
CA ASP A 238 8.11 1.80 26.36
C ASP A 238 7.01 2.69 26.98
N PRO A 239 6.83 3.93 26.49
CA PRO A 239 5.90 4.88 27.10
C PRO A 239 4.42 4.46 27.00
N GLU A 240 4.06 3.57 26.08
CA GLU A 240 2.68 3.09 25.90
C GLU A 240 2.53 1.62 26.26
N HIS A 241 3.47 0.79 25.79
CA HIS A 241 3.38 -0.67 25.92
C HIS A 241 3.93 -1.17 27.26
N GLY A 242 4.78 -0.38 27.93
CA GLY A 242 5.45 -0.78 29.17
C GLY A 242 6.74 -1.57 28.90
N SER A 243 6.79 -2.86 29.24
CA SER A 243 8.03 -3.66 29.12
C SER A 243 8.45 -3.89 27.67
N ASN A 244 9.71 -3.58 27.33
CA ASN A 244 10.32 -3.92 26.04
C ASN A 244 11.13 -5.24 26.07
N ALA A 245 11.05 -6.02 27.13
CA ALA A 245 11.91 -7.19 27.38
C ALA A 245 11.83 -8.28 26.30
N HIS A 246 10.72 -8.38 25.58
CA HIS A 246 10.52 -9.44 24.58
C HIS A 246 11.23 -9.13 23.26
N TYR A 247 10.96 -7.96 22.67
CA TYR A 247 11.46 -7.59 21.32
C TYR A 247 12.60 -6.58 21.35
N GLY A 248 12.87 -5.95 22.51
CA GLY A 248 13.89 -4.93 22.63
C GLY A 248 15.29 -5.44 22.39
N ARG A 249 16.16 -4.52 22.03
CA ARG A 249 17.57 -4.79 21.70
C ARG A 249 18.34 -5.36 22.88
N ARG A 250 19.14 -6.35 22.62
CA ARG A 250 19.99 -7.06 23.60
C ARG A 250 21.48 -6.85 23.37
N ASP A 251 21.84 -6.15 22.27
CA ASP A 251 23.19 -5.70 21.98
C ASP A 251 23.62 -4.48 22.82
N GLY A 252 22.72 -3.97 23.68
CA GLY A 252 22.97 -2.83 24.57
C GLY A 252 22.79 -1.47 23.89
N ARG A 253 22.42 -1.42 22.61
CA ARG A 253 22.23 -0.18 21.84
C ARG A 253 20.87 0.44 22.10
N ASP A 254 20.84 1.77 22.19
CA ASP A 254 19.63 2.61 22.14
C ASP A 254 19.69 3.41 20.83
N LEU A 255 19.06 2.87 19.78
CA LEU A 255 19.12 3.44 18.44
C LEU A 255 18.42 4.80 18.34
N ILE A 256 17.44 5.09 19.22
CA ILE A 256 16.81 6.41 19.30
C ILE A 256 17.83 7.43 19.80
N GLN A 257 18.57 7.09 20.85
CA GLN A 257 19.60 7.99 21.39
C GLN A 257 20.78 8.12 20.44
N GLU A 258 21.17 7.07 19.76
CA GLU A 258 22.23 7.11 18.74
C GLU A 258 21.84 7.99 17.56
N TRP A 259 20.59 7.90 17.06
CA TRP A 259 20.07 8.81 16.03
C TRP A 259 20.13 10.27 16.50
N LYS A 260 19.67 10.59 17.73
CA LYS A 260 19.73 11.94 18.29
C LYS A 260 21.18 12.47 18.32
N ASN A 261 22.10 11.65 18.77
CA ASN A 261 23.53 12.00 18.84
C ASN A 261 24.09 12.25 17.42
N GLY A 262 23.72 11.42 16.45
CA GLY A 262 24.10 11.59 15.05
C GLY A 262 23.62 12.93 14.47
N GLN A 263 22.33 13.27 14.68
CA GLN A 263 21.77 14.53 14.22
C GLN A 263 22.42 15.74 14.91
N HIS A 264 22.68 15.65 16.23
CA HIS A 264 23.39 16.68 16.98
C HIS A 264 24.81 16.92 16.42
N ASN A 265 25.56 15.86 16.15
CA ASN A 265 26.91 15.95 15.62
C ASN A 265 26.96 16.58 14.21
N MET A 266 25.87 16.47 13.46
CA MET A 266 25.69 17.13 12.17
C MET A 266 25.16 18.57 12.27
N ASN A 267 25.01 19.11 13.48
CA ASN A 267 24.45 20.45 13.75
C ASN A 267 23.06 20.68 13.15
N ARG A 268 22.22 19.64 13.12
CA ARG A 268 20.86 19.72 12.62
C ARG A 268 19.89 20.07 13.73
N ASN A 269 18.83 20.82 13.38
CA ASN A 269 17.65 20.97 14.24
C ASN A 269 16.78 19.72 14.06
N TYR A 270 16.71 18.87 15.05
CA TYR A 270 16.05 17.57 14.97
C TYR A 270 15.02 17.34 16.08
N HIS A 271 14.05 16.51 15.80
CA HIS A 271 13.04 16.08 16.76
C HIS A 271 12.86 14.57 16.73
N TYR A 272 12.67 13.98 17.93
CA TYR A 272 12.13 12.64 18.11
C TYR A 272 10.78 12.75 18.78
N VAL A 273 9.76 12.12 18.22
CA VAL A 273 8.38 12.11 18.72
C VAL A 273 7.79 10.71 18.67
N TRP A 274 6.85 10.44 19.59
CA TRP A 274 6.19 9.15 19.67
C TRP A 274 4.66 9.23 19.84
N ASN A 275 4.08 10.44 19.90
CA ASN A 275 2.64 10.65 19.99
C ASN A 275 2.18 11.87 19.20
N ALA A 276 0.86 11.98 18.98
CA ALA A 276 0.25 13.05 18.20
C ALA A 276 0.49 14.44 18.81
N SER A 277 0.48 14.59 20.13
CA SER A 277 0.68 15.89 20.78
C SER A 277 2.08 16.46 20.49
N ALA A 278 3.11 15.65 20.68
CA ALA A 278 4.49 16.03 20.38
C ALA A 278 4.67 16.28 18.86
N PHE A 279 4.10 15.44 18.00
CA PHE A 279 4.11 15.62 16.55
C PHE A 279 3.49 16.96 16.12
N ASN A 280 2.34 17.33 16.68
CA ASN A 280 1.63 18.57 16.35
C ASN A 280 2.40 19.82 16.79
N SER A 281 3.25 19.71 17.82
CA SER A 281 4.08 20.84 18.30
C SER A 281 5.25 21.18 17.38
N ILE A 282 5.59 20.32 16.40
CA ILE A 282 6.77 20.48 15.54
C ILE A 282 6.53 21.58 14.51
N ASN A 283 7.42 22.57 14.49
CA ASN A 283 7.50 23.57 13.42
C ASN A 283 8.41 23.05 12.29
N ALA A 284 7.80 22.59 11.21
CA ALA A 284 8.51 22.02 10.06
C ALA A 284 9.52 23.00 9.40
N ALA A 285 9.22 24.31 9.43
CA ALA A 285 10.11 25.31 8.84
C ALA A 285 11.49 25.36 9.50
N ASN A 286 11.55 25.04 10.80
CA ASN A 286 12.78 25.05 11.59
C ASN A 286 13.35 23.65 11.86
N THR A 287 12.76 22.59 11.32
CA THR A 287 13.16 21.19 11.56
C THR A 287 13.94 20.65 10.38
N ASP A 288 15.17 20.18 10.60
CA ASP A 288 15.99 19.56 9.56
C ASP A 288 15.78 18.05 9.49
N SER A 289 15.56 17.40 10.66
CA SER A 289 15.37 15.96 10.74
C SER A 289 14.28 15.61 11.74
N LEU A 290 13.43 14.61 11.38
CA LEU A 290 12.34 14.12 12.20
C LEU A 290 12.33 12.60 12.24
N LEU A 291 12.40 12.04 13.47
CA LEU A 291 12.12 10.64 13.76
C LEU A 291 10.81 10.54 14.54
N GLY A 292 9.78 9.97 13.94
CA GLY A 292 8.48 9.70 14.56
C GLY A 292 8.24 8.20 14.66
N LEU A 293 8.26 7.65 15.88
CA LEU A 293 7.95 6.24 16.12
C LEU A 293 6.70 6.17 17.01
N PHE A 294 5.52 6.19 16.38
CA PHE A 294 4.25 6.45 17.05
C PHE A 294 3.67 5.25 17.79
N GLU A 295 4.10 4.03 17.42
CA GLU A 295 3.63 2.80 18.05
C GLU A 295 4.79 1.86 18.39
N TYR A 296 4.53 1.00 19.38
CA TYR A 296 5.45 -0.09 19.75
C TYR A 296 5.68 -1.06 18.59
N SER A 297 4.62 -1.42 17.87
CA SER A 297 4.63 -2.26 16.67
C SER A 297 4.12 -1.45 15.47
N HIS A 298 3.14 -1.96 14.73
CA HIS A 298 2.48 -1.20 13.66
C HIS A 298 1.58 -0.11 14.25
N MET A 299 1.36 0.97 13.53
CA MET A 299 0.37 1.99 13.89
C MET A 299 -1.05 1.37 13.89
N GLN A 300 -2.00 2.04 14.52
CA GLN A 300 -3.39 1.58 14.56
C GLN A 300 -4.00 1.57 13.16
N TYR A 301 -5.00 0.73 12.95
CA TYR A 301 -5.87 0.88 11.79
C TYR A 301 -6.58 2.23 11.84
N GLU A 302 -6.79 2.86 10.69
CA GLU A 302 -7.43 4.18 10.63
C GLU A 302 -8.80 4.19 11.32
N PHE A 303 -9.60 3.12 11.15
CA PHE A 303 -10.88 2.98 11.81
C PHE A 303 -10.75 2.98 13.35
N GLU A 304 -9.68 2.39 13.88
CA GLU A 304 -9.42 2.33 15.34
C GLU A 304 -8.76 3.61 15.84
N ARG A 305 -7.85 4.19 15.07
CA ARG A 305 -7.19 5.47 15.40
C ARG A 305 -8.21 6.59 15.61
N THR A 306 -9.29 6.60 14.83
CA THR A 306 -10.34 7.63 14.91
C THR A 306 -11.44 7.31 15.91
N ASP A 307 -11.42 6.16 16.59
CA ASP A 307 -12.37 5.80 17.64
C ASP A 307 -12.12 6.68 18.89
N PRO A 308 -13.11 7.52 19.31
CA PRO A 308 -12.95 8.39 20.47
C PRO A 308 -12.81 7.64 21.81
N ASN A 309 -13.10 6.33 21.83
CA ASN A 309 -12.94 5.49 23.01
C ASN A 309 -11.59 4.76 23.04
N HIS A 310 -10.73 5.02 22.08
CA HIS A 310 -9.40 4.39 22.04
C HIS A 310 -8.49 5.02 23.12
N GLU A 311 -8.00 4.21 24.05
CA GLU A 311 -7.27 4.66 25.26
C GLU A 311 -5.81 5.11 25.01
N LYS A 312 -5.32 5.11 23.77
CA LYS A 312 -3.92 5.40 23.47
C LYS A 312 -3.63 6.89 23.29
N ALA A 313 -2.35 7.24 23.42
CA ALA A 313 -1.83 8.62 23.39
C ALA A 313 -2.09 9.38 22.07
N GLY A 314 -2.71 8.72 21.14
CA GLY A 314 -3.04 9.24 19.81
C GLY A 314 -1.85 9.21 18.84
N GLU A 315 -2.17 8.99 17.58
CA GLU A 315 -1.25 8.93 16.47
C GLU A 315 -1.66 9.93 15.39
N PRO A 316 -0.71 10.49 14.63
CA PRO A 316 -1.05 11.26 13.44
C PRO A 316 -1.63 10.35 12.35
N SER A 317 -2.52 10.88 11.53
CA SER A 317 -2.97 10.21 10.31
C SER A 317 -1.85 10.14 9.27
N LEU A 318 -2.00 9.23 8.29
CA LEU A 318 -1.07 9.13 7.17
C LEU A 318 -1.01 10.46 6.37
N ALA A 319 -2.13 11.16 6.24
CA ALA A 319 -2.19 12.46 5.57
C ALA A 319 -1.42 13.55 6.34
N GLU A 320 -1.54 13.61 7.68
CA GLU A 320 -0.78 14.57 8.51
C GLU A 320 0.72 14.28 8.48
N MET A 321 1.12 13.00 8.51
CA MET A 321 2.52 12.61 8.36
C MET A 321 3.06 12.99 6.98
N THR A 322 2.29 12.76 5.91
CA THR A 322 2.63 13.16 4.54
C THR A 322 2.83 14.66 4.43
N GLN A 323 1.91 15.45 4.99
CA GLN A 323 2.03 16.91 5.04
C GLN A 323 3.33 17.34 5.71
N LYS A 324 3.60 16.86 6.92
CA LYS A 324 4.79 17.22 7.70
C LYS A 324 6.08 16.83 6.97
N ALA A 325 6.11 15.65 6.33
CA ALA A 325 7.24 15.19 5.54
C ALA A 325 7.53 16.13 4.38
N ILE A 326 6.52 16.49 3.59
CA ILE A 326 6.66 17.41 2.46
C ILE A 326 7.14 18.80 2.95
N GLU A 327 6.56 19.31 4.04
CA GLU A 327 6.97 20.60 4.62
C GLU A 327 8.45 20.65 5.00
N ILE A 328 9.00 19.57 5.55
CA ILE A 328 10.41 19.46 5.91
C ILE A 328 11.28 19.31 4.66
N LEU A 329 10.94 18.37 3.77
CA LEU A 329 11.79 17.98 2.64
C LEU A 329 11.87 19.04 1.54
N LYS A 330 10.77 19.77 1.28
CA LYS A 330 10.70 20.80 0.21
C LYS A 330 11.65 21.99 0.40
N LYS A 331 12.26 22.15 1.58
CA LYS A 331 13.25 23.19 1.85
C LYS A 331 14.53 23.00 1.03
N ASN A 332 14.81 21.77 0.58
CA ASN A 332 15.97 21.50 -0.26
C ASN A 332 15.74 22.02 -1.69
N PRO A 333 16.57 22.98 -2.18
CA PRO A 333 16.42 23.52 -3.53
C PRO A 333 16.64 22.49 -4.64
N LYS A 334 17.35 21.39 -4.36
CA LYS A 334 17.54 20.27 -5.30
C LYS A 334 16.33 19.33 -5.36
N GLY A 335 15.32 19.53 -4.48
CA GLY A 335 14.15 18.69 -4.39
C GLY A 335 14.32 17.49 -3.46
N TYR A 336 13.37 16.54 -3.55
CA TYR A 336 13.31 15.42 -2.62
C TYR A 336 12.73 14.16 -3.26
N PHE A 337 13.01 13.02 -2.60
CA PHE A 337 12.28 11.76 -2.74
C PHE A 337 11.55 11.45 -1.42
N LEU A 338 10.30 11.03 -1.52
CA LEU A 338 9.47 10.63 -0.38
C LEU A 338 8.70 9.35 -0.71
N LEU A 339 8.86 8.32 0.13
CA LEU A 339 7.97 7.15 0.16
C LEU A 339 6.87 7.39 1.20
N VAL A 340 5.61 7.15 0.83
CA VAL A 340 4.45 7.14 1.72
C VAL A 340 3.71 5.81 1.56
N GLU A 341 3.64 5.04 2.63
CA GLU A 341 3.01 3.72 2.62
C GLU A 341 1.75 3.67 3.47
N GLY A 342 0.66 3.19 2.86
CA GLY A 342 -0.54 2.72 3.54
C GLY A 342 -0.45 1.23 3.81
N GLY A 343 0.39 0.84 4.76
CA GLY A 343 0.77 -0.56 4.97
C GLY A 343 -0.23 -1.39 5.76
N ARG A 344 -1.24 -0.76 6.40
CA ARG A 344 -2.24 -1.49 7.16
C ARG A 344 -3.40 -2.01 6.31
N ILE A 345 -3.47 -1.65 5.03
CA ILE A 345 -4.45 -2.21 4.07
C ILE A 345 -4.24 -3.71 3.99
N ASP A 346 -3.02 -4.16 3.74
CA ASP A 346 -2.59 -5.55 3.68
C ASP A 346 -2.97 -6.33 4.95
N HIS A 347 -2.61 -5.80 6.12
CA HIS A 347 -2.91 -6.45 7.39
C HIS A 347 -4.41 -6.65 7.61
N GLY A 348 -5.25 -5.69 7.21
CA GLY A 348 -6.71 -5.82 7.26
C GLY A 348 -7.23 -6.93 6.36
N HIS A 349 -6.63 -7.13 5.18
CA HIS A 349 -6.93 -8.24 4.28
C HIS A 349 -6.48 -9.58 4.88
N HIS A 350 -5.24 -9.67 5.35
CA HIS A 350 -4.73 -10.88 6.01
C HIS A 350 -5.58 -11.35 7.19
N GLU A 351 -6.13 -10.41 7.96
CA GLU A 351 -7.06 -10.71 9.04
C GLU A 351 -8.46 -11.11 8.56
N GLY A 352 -8.74 -11.05 7.26
CA GLY A 352 -10.07 -11.27 6.69
C GLY A 352 -11.09 -10.19 7.06
N ARG A 353 -10.63 -9.01 7.45
CA ARG A 353 -11.43 -7.87 7.95
C ARG A 353 -11.48 -6.75 6.93
N ALA A 354 -12.30 -6.92 5.91
CA ALA A 354 -12.41 -5.94 4.83
C ALA A 354 -12.69 -4.51 5.33
N LYS A 355 -13.48 -4.34 6.41
CA LYS A 355 -13.74 -3.02 6.98
C LYS A 355 -12.46 -2.27 7.34
N LEU A 356 -11.51 -2.92 8.00
CA LEU A 356 -10.25 -2.31 8.40
C LEU A 356 -9.41 -1.97 7.17
N ALA A 357 -9.24 -2.92 6.25
CA ALA A 357 -8.49 -2.72 5.01
C ALA A 357 -9.03 -1.54 4.18
N LEU A 358 -10.35 -1.46 4.02
CA LEU A 358 -10.96 -0.41 3.19
C LEU A 358 -10.89 0.98 3.85
N HIS A 359 -11.01 1.09 5.19
CA HIS A 359 -10.82 2.37 5.88
C HIS A 359 -9.37 2.87 5.76
N ASP A 360 -8.39 1.97 5.87
CA ASP A 360 -6.97 2.31 5.66
C ASP A 360 -6.70 2.73 4.21
N CYS A 361 -7.34 2.10 3.22
CA CYS A 361 -7.24 2.51 1.82
C CYS A 361 -7.89 3.88 1.56
N VAL A 362 -9.00 4.22 2.24
CA VAL A 362 -9.58 5.57 2.18
C VAL A 362 -8.62 6.60 2.79
N ALA A 363 -8.02 6.31 3.96
CA ALA A 363 -7.00 7.17 4.58
C ALA A 363 -5.75 7.33 3.71
N PHE A 364 -5.32 6.25 3.03
CA PHE A 364 -4.27 6.31 2.02
C PHE A 364 -4.63 7.24 0.86
N SER A 365 -5.85 7.16 0.33
CA SER A 365 -6.33 8.10 -0.69
C SER A 365 -6.32 9.55 -0.20
N ASP A 366 -6.59 9.80 1.07
CA ASP A 366 -6.54 11.16 1.63
C ASP A 366 -5.09 11.65 1.77
N ALA A 367 -4.14 10.77 2.08
CA ALA A 367 -2.71 11.09 2.06
C ALA A 367 -2.21 11.41 0.64
N VAL A 368 -2.66 10.66 -0.37
CA VAL A 368 -2.38 10.99 -1.78
C VAL A 368 -2.96 12.35 -2.13
N GLY A 369 -4.20 12.65 -1.71
CA GLY A 369 -4.82 13.96 -1.90
C GLY A 369 -4.05 15.10 -1.25
N MET A 370 -3.47 14.88 -0.07
CA MET A 370 -2.59 15.84 0.60
C MET A 370 -1.33 16.09 -0.22
N GLY A 371 -0.67 15.04 -0.68
CA GLY A 371 0.53 15.15 -1.54
C GLY A 371 0.24 15.90 -2.84
N ASP A 372 -0.92 15.62 -3.46
CA ASP A 372 -1.35 16.28 -4.69
C ASP A 372 -1.58 17.80 -4.47
N GLN A 373 -2.27 18.16 -3.40
CA GLN A 373 -2.55 19.58 -3.06
C GLN A 373 -1.29 20.38 -2.70
N MET A 374 -0.30 19.75 -2.10
CA MET A 374 0.92 20.42 -1.62
C MET A 374 2.01 20.58 -2.68
N THR A 375 1.83 20.01 -3.86
CA THR A 375 2.87 19.94 -4.90
C THR A 375 2.36 20.39 -6.26
N ASN A 376 3.29 20.85 -7.11
CA ASN A 376 2.97 21.29 -8.46
C ASN A 376 3.27 20.16 -9.45
N GLU A 377 2.31 19.84 -10.32
CA GLU A 377 2.48 18.81 -11.35
C GLU A 377 3.57 19.12 -12.39
N SER A 378 4.00 20.38 -12.50
CA SER A 378 5.07 20.76 -13.44
C SER A 378 6.48 20.35 -12.98
N ASP A 379 6.67 20.09 -11.67
CA ASP A 379 8.00 19.80 -11.10
C ASP A 379 8.02 18.58 -10.16
N THR A 380 6.85 18.00 -9.87
CA THR A 380 6.73 16.89 -8.94
C THR A 380 6.01 15.71 -9.60
N LEU A 381 6.73 14.59 -9.71
CA LEU A 381 6.14 13.31 -10.07
C LEU A 381 5.49 12.69 -8.83
N ILE A 382 4.20 12.36 -8.93
CA ILE A 382 3.53 11.46 -7.99
C ILE A 382 3.20 10.17 -8.73
N VAL A 383 3.61 9.04 -8.14
CA VAL A 383 3.19 7.69 -8.54
C VAL A 383 2.51 7.01 -7.37
N VAL A 384 1.35 6.40 -7.64
CA VAL A 384 0.55 5.62 -6.67
C VAL A 384 0.44 4.22 -7.23
N THR A 385 0.80 3.22 -6.44
CA THR A 385 0.69 1.81 -6.83
C THR A 385 0.47 0.91 -5.61
N ALA A 386 0.41 -0.38 -5.84
CA ALA A 386 0.49 -1.42 -4.82
C ALA A 386 1.67 -2.34 -5.15
N ASP A 387 2.06 -3.17 -4.22
CA ASP A 387 3.11 -4.16 -4.31
C ASP A 387 2.60 -5.54 -4.75
N HIS A 388 1.41 -5.90 -4.32
CA HIS A 388 0.67 -7.12 -4.71
C HIS A 388 -0.83 -6.93 -4.52
N ALA A 389 -1.60 -7.94 -4.90
CA ALA A 389 -3.02 -8.01 -4.65
C ALA A 389 -3.33 -8.87 -3.40
N HIS A 390 -4.62 -8.96 -3.06
CA HIS A 390 -5.20 -9.91 -2.13
C HIS A 390 -6.31 -10.70 -2.81
N THR A 391 -6.72 -11.80 -2.18
CA THR A 391 -7.74 -12.71 -2.74
C THR A 391 -9.17 -12.16 -2.62
N MET A 392 -9.35 -10.90 -2.19
CA MET A 392 -10.64 -10.26 -2.06
C MET A 392 -11.31 -10.04 -3.43
N SER A 393 -12.61 -10.30 -3.49
CA SER A 393 -13.44 -10.07 -4.67
C SER A 393 -14.76 -9.41 -4.31
N ILE A 394 -15.34 -8.67 -5.25
CA ILE A 394 -16.69 -8.10 -5.17
C ILE A 394 -17.62 -9.05 -5.90
N ALA A 395 -18.62 -9.61 -5.21
CA ALA A 395 -19.44 -10.69 -5.73
C ALA A 395 -20.95 -10.40 -5.72
N GLY A 396 -21.69 -11.22 -6.46
CA GLY A 396 -23.14 -11.12 -6.57
C GLY A 396 -23.60 -10.03 -7.53
N TYR A 397 -24.87 -9.65 -7.41
CA TYR A 397 -25.49 -8.57 -8.17
C TYR A 397 -26.19 -7.58 -7.22
N PRO A 398 -25.49 -7.00 -6.22
CA PRO A 398 -26.09 -6.05 -5.30
C PRO A 398 -26.56 -4.84 -6.09
N GLN A 399 -27.64 -4.22 -5.62
CA GLN A 399 -28.10 -2.97 -6.19
C GLN A 399 -27.08 -1.86 -5.98
N ARG A 400 -27.01 -0.89 -6.90
CA ARG A 400 -26.25 0.34 -6.70
C ARG A 400 -26.65 1.01 -5.39
N GLY A 401 -25.67 1.40 -4.57
CA GLY A 401 -25.88 1.94 -3.24
C GLY A 401 -26.05 0.88 -2.14
N ASN A 402 -25.95 -0.41 -2.47
CA ASN A 402 -25.87 -1.45 -1.44
C ASN A 402 -24.62 -1.24 -0.59
N ASP A 403 -24.76 -1.35 0.74
CA ASP A 403 -23.61 -1.24 1.65
C ASP A 403 -22.50 -2.20 1.21
N ILE A 404 -21.32 -1.66 0.89
CA ILE A 404 -20.20 -2.45 0.37
C ILE A 404 -19.72 -3.50 1.40
N LEU A 405 -19.86 -3.24 2.69
CA LEU A 405 -19.55 -4.16 3.79
C LEU A 405 -20.74 -5.07 4.12
N GLY A 406 -21.88 -4.81 3.49
CA GLY A 406 -23.14 -5.51 3.74
C GLY A 406 -23.27 -6.82 2.99
N LYS A 407 -24.45 -7.43 3.16
CA LYS A 407 -24.87 -8.61 2.43
C LYS A 407 -25.23 -8.24 1.00
N SER A 408 -24.87 -9.09 0.04
CA SER A 408 -25.25 -8.90 -1.35
C SER A 408 -26.77 -9.04 -1.51
N ALA A 409 -27.43 -7.94 -1.87
CA ALA A 409 -28.86 -7.88 -2.04
C ALA A 409 -29.22 -7.49 -3.49
N HIS A 410 -30.13 -8.26 -4.09
CA HIS A 410 -30.75 -7.93 -5.37
C HIS A 410 -32.26 -7.81 -5.16
N GLY A 411 -32.78 -6.60 -5.18
CA GLY A 411 -34.15 -6.33 -4.79
C GLY A 411 -34.40 -6.75 -3.33
N SER A 412 -35.40 -7.62 -3.10
CA SER A 412 -35.69 -8.22 -1.80
C SER A 412 -34.95 -9.54 -1.54
N THR A 413 -34.14 -10.01 -2.51
CA THR A 413 -33.47 -11.32 -2.41
C THR A 413 -32.06 -11.17 -1.86
N LEU A 414 -31.81 -11.70 -0.68
CA LEU A 414 -30.53 -11.67 0.03
C LEU A 414 -29.79 -13.02 -0.01
N THR A 415 -30.33 -14.04 -0.68
CA THR A 415 -29.84 -15.42 -0.56
C THR A 415 -29.27 -15.96 -1.85
N ALA A 416 -28.22 -16.80 -1.74
CA ALA A 416 -27.72 -17.59 -2.85
C ALA A 416 -28.76 -18.63 -3.31
N ALA A 417 -28.86 -18.83 -4.62
CA ALA A 417 -29.84 -19.76 -5.18
C ALA A 417 -29.59 -21.24 -4.80
N GLY A 418 -28.32 -21.63 -4.51
CA GLY A 418 -27.95 -23.01 -4.25
C GLY A 418 -28.27 -23.50 -2.85
N ASP A 419 -28.06 -22.68 -1.82
CA ASP A 419 -28.22 -23.05 -0.41
C ASP A 419 -29.23 -22.17 0.36
N HIS A 420 -29.79 -21.18 -0.32
CA HIS A 420 -30.75 -20.23 0.24
C HIS A 420 -30.24 -19.44 1.45
N ARG A 421 -28.92 -19.25 1.56
CA ARG A 421 -28.28 -18.50 2.65
C ARG A 421 -27.72 -17.17 2.14
N PRO A 422 -27.79 -16.09 2.93
CA PRO A 422 -27.19 -14.82 2.57
C PRO A 422 -25.67 -14.95 2.50
N TYR A 423 -25.05 -14.05 1.73
CA TYR A 423 -23.60 -13.89 1.62
C TYR A 423 -23.24 -12.42 1.51
N THR A 424 -22.00 -12.09 1.80
CA THR A 424 -21.51 -10.70 1.75
C THR A 424 -21.13 -10.28 0.33
N THR A 425 -21.21 -8.99 0.05
CA THR A 425 -20.74 -8.40 -1.22
C THR A 425 -19.24 -8.63 -1.41
N LEU A 426 -18.46 -8.54 -0.33
CA LEU A 426 -17.02 -8.82 -0.32
C LEU A 426 -16.78 -10.26 0.14
N LEU A 427 -15.97 -10.99 -0.61
CA LEU A 427 -15.57 -12.36 -0.36
C LEU A 427 -14.06 -12.50 -0.55
N TYR A 428 -13.46 -13.48 0.13
CA TYR A 428 -12.06 -13.88 -0.08
C TYR A 428 -11.97 -15.29 -0.66
N ALA A 429 -10.95 -15.59 -1.44
CA ALA A 429 -10.73 -16.95 -1.92
C ALA A 429 -10.26 -17.86 -0.78
N ASP A 430 -9.47 -17.35 0.16
CA ASP A 430 -9.04 -18.08 1.34
C ASP A 430 -9.04 -17.17 2.58
N GLY A 431 -8.80 -17.73 3.75
CA GLY A 431 -8.65 -16.93 4.97
C GLY A 431 -9.41 -17.45 6.19
N PRO A 432 -9.35 -16.69 7.30
CA PRO A 432 -9.92 -17.08 8.59
C PRO A 432 -11.46 -17.05 8.61
N GLY A 433 -12.09 -16.38 7.65
CA GLY A 433 -13.56 -16.34 7.51
C GLY A 433 -14.17 -17.60 6.91
N TRP A 434 -13.36 -18.60 6.58
CA TRP A 434 -13.87 -19.90 6.19
C TRP A 434 -14.55 -20.59 7.36
N ALA A 435 -15.77 -21.07 7.14
CA ALA A 435 -16.49 -21.87 8.12
C ALA A 435 -17.51 -22.78 7.45
N VAL A 436 -17.70 -23.98 8.00
CA VAL A 436 -18.79 -24.88 7.67
C VAL A 436 -19.55 -25.25 8.93
N THR A 437 -20.86 -25.35 8.80
CA THR A 437 -21.76 -25.83 9.87
C THR A 437 -22.01 -27.31 9.75
N THR A 438 -22.65 -27.87 10.77
CA THR A 438 -23.18 -29.24 10.72
C THR A 438 -24.04 -29.45 9.46
N GLY A 439 -23.77 -30.49 8.70
CA GLY A 439 -24.44 -30.73 7.42
C GLY A 439 -23.72 -30.17 6.19
N ASN A 440 -22.48 -29.71 6.36
CA ASN A 440 -21.61 -29.22 5.27
C ASN A 440 -22.15 -27.99 4.54
N HIS A 441 -22.76 -27.07 5.28
CA HIS A 441 -23.28 -25.80 4.76
C HIS A 441 -22.46 -24.62 5.25
N ARG A 442 -22.48 -23.51 4.47
CA ARG A 442 -21.97 -22.22 4.95
C ARG A 442 -22.77 -21.75 6.18
N PRO A 443 -22.16 -20.94 7.09
CA PRO A 443 -22.92 -20.29 8.16
C PRO A 443 -24.08 -19.46 7.61
N ASP A 444 -25.19 -19.45 8.33
CA ASP A 444 -26.30 -18.52 8.06
C ASP A 444 -26.00 -17.18 8.73
N ILE A 445 -25.77 -16.17 7.91
CA ILE A 445 -25.45 -14.81 8.37
C ILE A 445 -26.66 -13.87 8.35
N THR A 446 -27.90 -14.40 8.25
CA THR A 446 -29.13 -13.59 8.17
C THR A 446 -29.19 -12.53 9.27
N ASN A 447 -28.87 -12.91 10.51
CA ASN A 447 -28.91 -12.02 11.68
C ASN A 447 -27.52 -11.54 12.14
N VAL A 448 -26.49 -11.70 11.31
CA VAL A 448 -25.13 -11.25 11.62
C VAL A 448 -24.94 -9.82 11.10
N ASP A 449 -24.36 -8.95 11.91
CA ASP A 449 -23.87 -7.63 11.45
C ASP A 449 -22.55 -7.81 10.72
N THR A 450 -22.59 -7.76 9.39
CA THR A 450 -21.40 -7.90 8.54
C THR A 450 -20.59 -6.61 8.41
N THR A 451 -21.10 -5.51 8.98
CA THR A 451 -20.42 -4.21 9.00
C THR A 451 -19.61 -3.99 10.30
N ASP A 452 -19.66 -4.94 11.24
CA ASP A 452 -18.84 -4.91 12.45
C ASP A 452 -17.34 -5.02 12.12
N LYS A 453 -16.48 -4.31 12.83
CA LYS A 453 -15.02 -4.33 12.60
C LYS A 453 -14.36 -5.69 12.86
N HIS A 454 -15.00 -6.55 13.64
CA HIS A 454 -14.52 -7.90 13.95
C HIS A 454 -15.10 -8.97 13.00
N TYR A 455 -16.00 -8.57 12.09
CA TYR A 455 -16.56 -9.52 11.14
C TYR A 455 -15.46 -10.04 10.20
N LEU A 456 -15.36 -11.37 10.11
CA LEU A 456 -14.48 -12.05 9.16
C LEU A 456 -15.25 -12.32 7.88
N GLN A 457 -14.81 -11.75 6.77
CA GLN A 457 -15.46 -11.97 5.46
C GLN A 457 -15.40 -13.43 5.07
N GLN A 458 -16.47 -13.91 4.44
CA GLN A 458 -16.57 -15.31 4.01
C GLN A 458 -15.43 -15.66 3.06
N ALA A 459 -14.78 -16.80 3.31
CA ALA A 459 -13.71 -17.36 2.50
C ALA A 459 -14.03 -18.78 2.03
N ALA A 460 -13.46 -19.22 0.92
CA ALA A 460 -13.71 -20.54 0.35
C ALA A 460 -12.72 -21.60 0.87
N VAL A 461 -11.46 -21.24 1.10
CA VAL A 461 -10.39 -22.14 1.56
C VAL A 461 -10.00 -21.79 3.00
N PRO A 462 -9.87 -22.79 3.91
CA PRO A 462 -9.51 -22.58 5.31
C PRO A 462 -8.01 -22.22 5.43
N MET A 463 -7.75 -20.98 5.83
CA MET A 463 -6.41 -20.51 6.17
C MET A 463 -6.45 -19.71 7.47
N ALA A 464 -5.37 -19.75 8.25
CA ALA A 464 -5.26 -18.97 9.50
C ALA A 464 -5.12 -17.47 9.24
N SER A 465 -4.58 -17.12 8.09
CA SER A 465 -4.43 -15.78 7.54
C SER A 465 -4.81 -15.84 6.08
N GLU A 466 -5.49 -14.83 5.57
CA GLU A 466 -5.73 -14.68 4.14
C GLU A 466 -4.41 -14.44 3.41
N THR A 467 -4.31 -14.87 2.16
CA THR A 467 -3.06 -14.82 1.38
C THR A 467 -3.07 -13.73 0.32
N HIS A 468 -1.89 -13.35 -0.13
CA HIS A 468 -1.76 -12.43 -1.26
C HIS A 468 -2.39 -13.01 -2.53
N GLY A 469 -2.88 -12.13 -3.41
CA GLY A 469 -3.29 -12.42 -4.76
C GLY A 469 -2.18 -12.14 -5.76
N GLY A 470 -2.07 -12.96 -6.80
CA GLY A 470 -1.09 -12.80 -7.88
C GLY A 470 -1.57 -11.93 -9.04
N ASP A 471 -2.65 -11.18 -8.85
CA ASP A 471 -3.20 -10.30 -9.88
C ASP A 471 -2.31 -9.09 -10.11
N ASP A 472 -2.35 -8.55 -11.35
CA ASP A 472 -1.74 -7.25 -11.64
C ASP A 472 -2.39 -6.14 -10.80
N VAL A 473 -1.60 -5.16 -10.38
CA VAL A 473 -2.07 -4.01 -9.60
C VAL A 473 -2.05 -2.71 -10.39
N GLY A 474 -2.84 -1.73 -9.97
CA GLY A 474 -2.93 -0.44 -10.66
C GLY A 474 -1.74 0.46 -10.39
N ILE A 475 -1.28 1.17 -11.44
CA ILE A 475 -0.36 2.30 -11.31
C ILE A 475 -1.12 3.55 -11.73
N PHE A 476 -1.09 4.59 -10.89
CA PHE A 476 -1.70 5.89 -11.19
C PHE A 476 -0.63 6.97 -11.05
N ALA A 477 -0.49 7.84 -12.05
CA ALA A 477 0.60 8.82 -12.02
C ALA A 477 0.21 10.18 -12.61
N ARG A 478 0.86 11.24 -12.05
CA ARG A 478 0.79 12.60 -12.58
C ARG A 478 2.12 13.32 -12.39
N GLY A 479 2.40 14.31 -13.24
CA GLY A 479 3.63 15.08 -13.20
C GLY A 479 4.61 14.71 -14.31
N PRO A 480 5.89 15.17 -14.21
CA PRO A 480 6.88 14.93 -15.24
C PRO A 480 7.12 13.45 -15.50
N MET A 481 7.13 13.05 -16.77
CA MET A 481 7.32 11.67 -17.26
C MET A 481 6.25 10.65 -16.79
N ALA A 482 5.16 11.08 -16.15
CA ALA A 482 4.12 10.19 -15.64
C ALA A 482 3.48 9.31 -16.74
N HIS A 483 3.51 9.74 -18.00
CA HIS A 483 3.00 8.96 -19.14
C HIS A 483 3.77 7.67 -19.41
N LEU A 484 4.97 7.50 -18.86
CA LEU A 484 5.77 6.28 -18.97
C LEU A 484 5.18 5.11 -18.14
N TYR A 485 4.25 5.40 -17.24
CA TYR A 485 3.52 4.37 -16.49
C TYR A 485 2.29 3.80 -17.23
N THR A 486 2.09 4.16 -18.50
CA THR A 486 0.94 3.65 -19.27
C THR A 486 1.25 2.27 -19.87
N GLY A 487 0.32 1.34 -19.75
CA GLY A 487 0.45 -0.02 -20.26
C GLY A 487 0.56 -1.04 -19.14
N VAL A 488 1.15 -2.19 -19.42
CA VAL A 488 1.44 -3.25 -18.45
C VAL A 488 2.95 -3.35 -18.29
N LEU A 489 3.43 -3.05 -17.11
CA LEU A 489 4.85 -2.94 -16.80
C LEU A 489 5.31 -4.11 -15.92
N GLU A 490 6.60 -4.44 -15.99
CA GLU A 490 7.24 -5.19 -14.92
C GLU A 490 7.39 -4.30 -13.68
N GLU A 491 7.20 -4.83 -12.50
CA GLU A 491 7.20 -4.05 -11.25
C GLU A 491 8.51 -3.27 -11.03
N ASN A 492 9.63 -3.87 -11.41
CA ASN A 492 10.95 -3.22 -11.30
C ASN A 492 11.10 -1.99 -12.22
N GLU A 493 10.32 -1.86 -13.28
CA GLU A 493 10.32 -0.68 -14.14
C GLU A 493 9.87 0.58 -13.39
N ILE A 494 9.11 0.44 -12.30
CA ILE A 494 8.61 1.57 -11.49
C ILE A 494 9.80 2.40 -10.95
N ALA A 495 10.81 1.75 -10.39
CA ALA A 495 12.04 2.43 -9.92
C ALA A 495 12.77 3.14 -11.06
N HIS A 496 12.86 2.49 -12.22
CA HIS A 496 13.54 3.04 -13.39
C HIS A 496 12.85 4.28 -13.94
N VAL A 497 11.50 4.29 -13.99
CA VAL A 497 10.74 5.49 -14.41
C VAL A 497 10.93 6.64 -13.42
N MET A 498 10.91 6.39 -12.09
CA MET A 498 11.19 7.42 -11.09
C MET A 498 12.60 7.99 -11.24
N ALA A 499 13.58 7.12 -11.42
CA ALA A 499 14.99 7.51 -11.60
C ALA A 499 15.20 8.31 -12.88
N TYR A 500 14.59 7.87 -14.00
CA TYR A 500 14.63 8.59 -15.28
C TYR A 500 14.00 9.98 -15.15
N ALA A 501 12.79 10.05 -14.60
CA ALA A 501 12.06 11.32 -14.46
C ALA A 501 12.79 12.33 -13.58
N SER A 502 13.54 11.87 -12.56
CA SER A 502 14.22 12.74 -11.58
C SER A 502 15.73 12.87 -11.79
N CYS A 503 16.26 12.27 -12.85
CA CYS A 503 17.69 12.34 -13.20
C CYS A 503 18.61 11.81 -12.10
N VAL A 504 18.31 10.63 -11.56
CA VAL A 504 19.11 9.99 -10.52
C VAL A 504 19.55 8.59 -10.94
N GLY A 505 20.52 8.00 -10.23
CA GLY A 505 21.04 6.67 -10.51
C GLY A 505 21.63 6.58 -11.92
N ASP A 506 21.35 5.48 -12.62
CA ASP A 506 21.85 5.22 -13.98
C ASP A 506 21.37 6.23 -15.02
N TYR A 507 20.33 7.01 -14.69
CA TYR A 507 19.73 8.01 -15.59
C TYR A 507 20.21 9.44 -15.33
N SER A 508 21.19 9.66 -14.46
CA SER A 508 21.69 10.99 -14.09
C SER A 508 22.26 11.80 -15.26
N ASN A 509 22.69 11.13 -16.33
CA ASN A 509 23.38 11.74 -17.48
C ASN A 509 22.62 11.60 -18.81
N HIS A 510 21.34 11.22 -18.83
CA HIS A 510 20.61 11.16 -20.09
C HIS A 510 20.37 12.57 -20.67
N ASN A 511 20.10 12.67 -21.98
CA ASN A 511 20.07 13.94 -22.72
C ASN A 511 19.09 14.97 -22.15
N ASP A 512 17.92 14.54 -21.66
CA ASP A 512 16.90 15.44 -21.07
C ASP A 512 17.36 16.02 -19.74
N CYS A 513 18.12 15.26 -18.95
CA CYS A 513 18.75 15.74 -17.71
C CYS A 513 19.84 16.77 -17.98
N ALA A 514 20.69 16.53 -18.99
CA ALA A 514 21.74 17.47 -19.37
C ALA A 514 21.16 18.82 -19.83
N ALA A 515 20.09 18.80 -20.62
CA ALA A 515 19.39 20.00 -21.08
C ALA A 515 18.74 20.79 -19.94
N ALA A 516 18.09 20.10 -18.99
CA ALA A 516 17.44 20.73 -17.85
C ALA A 516 18.42 21.30 -16.83
N LEU A 517 19.63 20.72 -16.68
CA LEU A 517 20.69 21.22 -15.81
C LEU A 517 21.47 22.37 -16.44
N ALA A 518 21.56 22.41 -17.79
CA ALA A 518 22.24 23.49 -18.52
C ALA A 518 21.40 24.78 -18.65
N GLY A 519 20.08 24.68 -18.50
CA GLY A 519 19.14 25.82 -18.56
C GLY A 519 18.95 26.57 -17.23
N LYS A 520 19.71 26.25 -16.22
CA LYS A 520 19.76 26.92 -14.92
C LYS A 520 21.15 27.56 -14.73
#